data_36e72ce8332a144c24977f64fff6bc84
#
_entry.id   36e72ce8332a144c24977f64fff6bc84
#
_cell.length_a   1.000
_cell.length_b   1.000
_cell.length_c   1.000
_cell.angle_alpha   90.00
_cell.angle_beta   90.00
_cell.angle_gamma   90.00
#
_symmetry.space_group_name_H-M   'P 1'
#
loop_
_entity.id
_entity.type
_entity.pdbx_description
1 polymer ?
#
loop_
_entity_poly.entity_id
_entity_poly.type
_entity_poly.pdbx_seq_one_letter_code
_entity_poly.pdbx_strand_id
1 'polypeptide(L)'
;MKKILLLALAIMLMMTAVSVHASAPPEGEVLSPAPLPNFPDLQLPEGIVSAVFVESTDGTDDGVTRLIASMQTHGLYFHQTEDAPCGLIASNDVVLLQINAQWAERGGTNTDLIARVIEAVLAHPDGFTGEIIVADNGQAQFGTDRTGGSLDWAQANSACREQSTLDVINAFQARGYRVTGSLWDVFTAVRVAEFRDGDYTDGFVVEDFVRHTGLEVTYPKFTTEFGTHVSFRYGIWDGESYDSDRLKVINMPVLKSHFIFGQTGAVKGYMGVVSDRLTRDSSLSRVGRAHNSVGTGGMGTQMVYTRMPILNIMDMIWVAPDGGPPATFNAAVEVNKIAASLDPVALDVWTTNHVLIPEAEKLLRRRPSAMDPAGTDPGSFGHWLRLSLNEMLAAGYNFTMDEDEMFVVIGGEQDAGN
;
A
#
# COMPACT_ATOMS: atom_id res chain seq x y z
N MET A 1 -28.46 -47.84 56.88
CA MET A 1 -28.87 -47.52 55.51
C MET A 1 -29.52 -46.13 55.54
N LYS A 2 -28.70 -45.10 55.35
CA LYS A 2 -29.19 -43.70 55.27
C LYS A 2 -28.83 -43.11 53.89
N LYS A 3 -29.84 -42.78 53.13
CA LYS A 3 -29.68 -42.07 51.86
C LYS A 3 -29.40 -40.62 52.16
N ILE A 4 -28.26 -40.12 51.72
CA ILE A 4 -27.93 -38.71 51.77
C ILE A 4 -28.32 -38.14 50.39
N LEU A 5 -29.28 -37.22 50.46
CA LEU A 5 -29.78 -36.47 49.30
C LEU A 5 -28.85 -35.25 49.14
N LEU A 6 -28.03 -35.20 48.08
CA LEU A 6 -27.25 -34.05 47.71
C LEU A 6 -28.11 -33.13 46.85
N LEU A 7 -28.46 -31.99 47.42
CA LEU A 7 -29.13 -30.90 46.72
C LEU A 7 -28.06 -30.12 45.94
N ALA A 8 -27.99 -30.31 44.65
CA ALA A 8 -27.14 -29.51 43.77
C ALA A 8 -27.90 -28.20 43.44
N LEU A 9 -27.46 -27.09 44.05
CA LEU A 9 -27.96 -25.76 43.71
C LEU A 9 -27.25 -25.29 42.42
N ALA A 10 -27.93 -25.42 41.27
CA ALA A 10 -27.51 -24.84 40.02
C ALA A 10 -27.74 -23.33 40.04
N ILE A 11 -26.70 -22.58 40.27
CA ILE A 11 -26.68 -21.13 40.05
C ILE A 11 -26.61 -20.93 38.53
N MET A 12 -27.75 -20.64 37.93
CA MET A 12 -27.83 -20.24 36.54
C MET A 12 -27.43 -18.78 36.42
N LEU A 13 -26.14 -18.53 36.14
CA LEU A 13 -25.66 -17.20 35.82
C LEU A 13 -26.26 -16.85 34.43
N MET A 14 -27.33 -16.06 34.41
CA MET A 14 -27.79 -15.39 33.20
C MET A 14 -26.72 -14.35 32.82
N MET A 15 -25.78 -14.73 31.98
CA MET A 15 -25.04 -13.75 31.19
C MET A 15 -26.01 -13.18 30.16
N THR A 16 -26.61 -12.06 30.45
CA THR A 16 -27.21 -11.22 29.42
C THR A 16 -26.09 -10.77 28.51
N ALA A 17 -25.92 -11.46 27.40
CA ALA A 17 -25.15 -10.93 26.28
C ALA A 17 -25.87 -9.66 25.84
N VAL A 18 -25.34 -8.51 26.22
CA VAL A 18 -25.70 -7.25 25.59
C VAL A 18 -25.14 -7.34 24.18
N SER A 19 -25.99 -7.78 23.26
CA SER A 19 -25.74 -7.60 21.84
C SER A 19 -25.73 -6.10 21.61
N VAL A 20 -24.55 -5.49 21.56
CA VAL A 20 -24.42 -4.17 20.98
C VAL A 20 -24.75 -4.37 19.50
N HIS A 21 -26.00 -4.17 19.16
CA HIS A 21 -26.40 -3.97 17.79
C HIS A 21 -25.75 -2.62 17.40
N ALA A 22 -24.64 -2.68 16.69
CA ALA A 22 -24.21 -1.54 15.91
C ALA A 22 -25.42 -1.19 15.05
N SER A 23 -26.01 -0.02 15.30
CA SER A 23 -27.08 0.53 14.47
C SER A 23 -26.51 0.55 13.05
N ALA A 24 -27.24 -0.08 12.12
CA ALA A 24 -26.95 0.11 10.70
C ALA A 24 -26.89 1.62 10.44
N PRO A 25 -25.94 2.12 9.64
CA PRO A 25 -25.91 3.51 9.24
C PRO A 25 -27.29 3.88 8.68
N PRO A 26 -27.75 5.14 8.86
CA PRO A 26 -29.03 5.56 8.34
C PRO A 26 -29.07 5.29 6.83
N GLU A 27 -30.16 4.69 6.37
CA GLU A 27 -30.39 4.44 4.95
C GLU A 27 -30.25 5.77 4.18
N GLY A 28 -29.18 5.94 3.41
CA GLY A 28 -29.07 7.05 2.47
C GLY A 28 -27.72 7.76 2.34
N GLU A 29 -26.75 7.54 3.18
CA GLU A 29 -25.43 8.11 2.93
C GLU A 29 -24.66 7.21 1.95
N VAL A 30 -24.63 7.62 0.67
CA VAL A 30 -23.79 6.96 -0.35
C VAL A 30 -22.33 7.21 0.05
N LEU A 31 -21.53 6.14 0.15
CA LEU A 31 -20.10 6.24 0.42
C LEU A 31 -19.47 7.25 -0.56
N SER A 32 -18.91 8.32 -0.03
CA SER A 32 -18.26 9.36 -0.83
C SER A 32 -16.78 9.04 -1.02
N PRO A 33 -16.20 9.35 -2.17
CA PRO A 33 -14.74 9.27 -2.35
C PRO A 33 -14.01 10.02 -1.23
N ALA A 34 -12.82 9.53 -0.87
CA ALA A 34 -11.94 10.27 0.02
C ALA A 34 -11.55 11.61 -0.62
N PRO A 35 -11.24 12.65 0.16
CA PRO A 35 -10.72 13.90 -0.39
C PRO A 35 -9.52 13.64 -1.29
N LEU A 36 -9.46 14.34 -2.43
CA LEU A 36 -8.31 14.26 -3.32
C LEU A 36 -7.06 14.75 -2.55
N PRO A 37 -5.92 14.05 -2.65
CA PRO A 37 -4.67 14.58 -2.17
C PRO A 37 -4.35 15.90 -2.86
N ASN A 38 -3.70 16.79 -2.16
CA ASN A 38 -3.19 18.02 -2.77
C ASN A 38 -1.94 17.71 -3.58
N PHE A 39 -2.12 17.12 -4.78
CA PHE A 39 -1.01 16.86 -5.67
C PHE A 39 -0.40 18.16 -6.19
N PRO A 40 0.93 18.25 -6.29
CA PRO A 40 1.59 19.38 -6.94
C PRO A 40 1.18 19.46 -8.41
N ASP A 41 0.98 20.70 -8.89
CA ASP A 41 0.73 20.97 -10.30
C ASP A 41 2.05 20.88 -11.07
N LEU A 42 2.33 19.69 -11.60
CA LEU A 42 3.53 19.45 -12.40
C LEU A 42 3.41 20.16 -13.75
N GLN A 43 4.44 20.89 -14.13
CA GLN A 43 4.53 21.54 -15.43
C GLN A 43 4.94 20.48 -16.48
N LEU A 44 3.99 19.67 -16.90
CA LEU A 44 4.19 18.64 -17.92
C LEU A 44 4.06 19.22 -19.33
N PRO A 45 4.70 18.63 -20.36
CA PRO A 45 4.49 18.98 -21.75
C PRO A 45 3.02 18.87 -22.16
N GLU A 46 2.62 19.57 -23.22
CA GLU A 46 1.26 19.51 -23.75
C GLU A 46 0.88 18.09 -24.16
N GLY A 47 -0.30 17.63 -23.73
CA GLY A 47 -0.80 16.28 -23.98
C GLY A 47 -0.28 15.21 -22.99
N ILE A 48 0.63 15.56 -22.10
CA ILE A 48 1.13 14.64 -21.08
C ILE A 48 0.26 14.73 -19.81
N VAL A 49 -0.10 13.56 -19.29
CA VAL A 49 -0.97 13.42 -18.11
C VAL A 49 -0.18 13.04 -16.87
N SER A 50 0.81 12.15 -17.02
CA SER A 50 1.53 11.57 -15.88
C SER A 50 3.05 11.59 -16.08
N ALA A 51 3.81 11.64 -14.98
CA ALA A 51 5.26 11.51 -14.99
C ALA A 51 5.70 10.23 -14.27
N VAL A 52 6.68 9.54 -14.84
CA VAL A 52 7.36 8.37 -14.25
C VAL A 52 8.86 8.66 -14.17
N PHE A 53 9.40 8.62 -12.97
CA PHE A 53 10.83 8.85 -12.71
C PHE A 53 11.49 7.51 -12.40
N VAL A 54 12.58 7.20 -13.06
CA VAL A 54 13.27 5.90 -12.96
C VAL A 54 14.74 6.11 -12.60
N GLU A 55 15.23 5.39 -11.60
CA GLU A 55 16.62 5.42 -11.18
C GLU A 55 17.21 4.03 -11.03
N SER A 56 18.52 3.93 -11.28
CA SER A 56 19.28 2.72 -11.03
C SER A 56 19.75 2.70 -9.57
N THR A 57 19.53 1.59 -8.87
CA THR A 57 19.98 1.37 -7.50
C THR A 57 19.93 -0.10 -7.12
N ASP A 58 20.88 -0.53 -6.28
CA ASP A 58 20.83 -1.83 -5.61
C ASP A 58 20.13 -1.74 -4.22
N GLY A 59 19.62 -0.56 -3.84
CA GLY A 59 19.00 -0.27 -2.56
C GLY A 59 19.96 0.18 -1.47
N THR A 60 21.26 -0.06 -1.61
CA THR A 60 22.26 0.29 -0.60
C THR A 60 22.97 1.62 -0.89
N ASP A 61 22.92 2.07 -2.13
CA ASP A 61 23.53 3.32 -2.61
C ASP A 61 22.61 4.56 -2.40
N ASP A 62 22.93 5.66 -3.08
CA ASP A 62 22.20 6.93 -3.03
C ASP A 62 21.04 7.02 -4.06
N GLY A 63 20.55 5.89 -4.59
CA GLY A 63 19.53 5.85 -5.63
C GLY A 63 18.24 6.61 -5.28
N VAL A 64 17.77 6.51 -4.03
CA VAL A 64 16.60 7.29 -3.57
C VAL A 64 16.89 8.80 -3.61
N THR A 65 18.09 9.21 -3.24
CA THR A 65 18.50 10.62 -3.29
C THR A 65 18.52 11.12 -4.75
N ARG A 66 19.06 10.32 -5.68
CA ARG A 66 19.05 10.64 -7.10
C ARG A 66 17.63 10.69 -7.68
N LEU A 67 16.77 9.75 -7.30
CA LEU A 67 15.37 9.76 -7.70
C LEU A 67 14.65 11.04 -7.27
N ILE A 68 14.83 11.45 -6.00
CA ILE A 68 14.25 12.68 -5.46
C ILE A 68 14.82 13.90 -6.18
N ALA A 69 16.12 13.94 -6.46
CA ALA A 69 16.74 15.03 -7.21
C ALA A 69 16.20 15.10 -8.64
N SER A 70 16.01 13.97 -9.30
CA SER A 70 15.39 13.89 -10.62
C SER A 70 13.95 14.43 -10.58
N MET A 71 13.12 13.99 -9.63
CA MET A 71 11.77 14.53 -9.42
C MET A 71 11.77 16.05 -9.22
N GLN A 72 12.65 16.55 -8.36
CA GLN A 72 12.76 17.98 -8.04
C GLN A 72 13.14 18.82 -9.26
N THR A 73 14.03 18.31 -10.13
CA THR A 73 14.41 18.99 -11.38
C THR A 73 13.22 19.25 -12.29
N HIS A 74 12.16 18.44 -12.16
CA HIS A 74 10.92 18.53 -12.94
C HIS A 74 9.74 19.12 -12.13
N GLY A 75 10.04 19.79 -11.00
CA GLY A 75 9.02 20.47 -10.19
C GLY A 75 8.29 19.62 -9.18
N LEU A 76 8.62 18.32 -9.06
CA LEU A 76 8.06 17.45 -8.03
C LEU A 76 8.96 17.45 -6.80
N TYR A 77 8.69 18.34 -5.86
CA TYR A 77 9.45 18.47 -4.63
C TYR A 77 9.03 17.45 -3.58
N PHE A 78 9.99 16.69 -3.06
CA PHE A 78 9.73 15.69 -2.03
C PHE A 78 9.40 16.30 -0.68
N HIS A 79 10.07 17.40 -0.31
CA HIS A 79 9.82 18.13 0.93
C HIS A 79 9.03 19.42 0.66
N GLN A 80 8.04 19.65 1.51
CA GLN A 80 7.31 20.93 1.55
C GLN A 80 8.09 21.91 2.42
N THR A 81 8.51 23.03 1.83
CA THR A 81 9.27 24.09 2.47
C THR A 81 8.72 25.46 2.07
N GLU A 82 9.26 26.54 2.63
CA GLU A 82 8.89 27.91 2.20
C GLU A 82 9.17 28.11 0.70
N ASP A 83 10.29 27.57 0.19
CA ASP A 83 10.68 27.67 -1.22
C ASP A 83 9.92 26.67 -2.12
N ALA A 84 9.34 25.64 -1.56
CA ALA A 84 8.57 24.60 -2.26
C ALA A 84 7.24 24.30 -1.53
N PRO A 85 6.28 25.26 -1.52
CA PRO A 85 5.05 25.13 -0.73
C PRO A 85 4.13 23.99 -1.20
N CYS A 86 4.30 23.50 -2.43
CA CYS A 86 3.60 22.35 -2.98
C CYS A 86 4.38 21.03 -2.83
N GLY A 87 5.43 20.98 -2.00
CA GLY A 87 6.16 19.74 -1.73
C GLY A 87 5.30 18.71 -1.04
N LEU A 88 5.66 17.43 -1.19
CA LEU A 88 4.82 16.31 -0.78
C LEU A 88 4.75 16.12 0.74
N ILE A 89 5.83 16.39 1.47
CA ILE A 89 5.97 16.09 2.90
C ILE A 89 6.37 17.35 3.67
N ALA A 90 5.56 17.76 4.62
CA ALA A 90 5.86 18.81 5.58
C ALA A 90 6.68 18.27 6.77
N SER A 91 7.37 19.15 7.48
CA SER A 91 8.28 18.79 8.57
C SER A 91 7.60 18.11 9.78
N ASN A 92 6.28 18.24 9.93
CA ASN A 92 5.51 17.70 11.04
C ASN A 92 4.49 16.64 10.60
N ASP A 93 4.55 16.16 9.36
CA ASP A 93 3.64 15.14 8.84
C ASP A 93 3.82 13.78 9.52
N VAL A 94 2.78 12.97 9.46
CA VAL A 94 2.84 11.54 9.72
C VAL A 94 2.96 10.84 8.38
N VAL A 95 4.13 10.28 8.11
CA VAL A 95 4.43 9.62 6.83
C VAL A 95 4.26 8.11 6.98
N LEU A 96 3.28 7.54 6.28
CA LEU A 96 3.02 6.12 6.29
C LEU A 96 3.62 5.48 5.02
N LEU A 97 4.62 4.63 5.21
CA LEU A 97 5.21 3.79 4.17
C LEU A 97 4.42 2.49 4.10
N GLN A 98 3.54 2.37 3.11
CA GLN A 98 2.79 1.15 2.85
C GLN A 98 3.66 0.23 2.01
N ILE A 99 4.06 -0.90 2.58
CA ILE A 99 5.01 -1.85 2.00
C ILE A 99 4.32 -3.16 1.59
N ASN A 100 5.05 -4.10 1.01
CA ASN A 100 4.63 -5.49 0.91
C ASN A 100 5.32 -6.32 2.00
N ALA A 101 4.60 -6.77 3.02
CA ALA A 101 5.11 -7.61 4.11
C ALA A 101 4.50 -9.02 4.13
N GLN A 102 3.65 -9.37 3.15
CA GLN A 102 3.00 -10.69 3.09
C GLN A 102 4.00 -11.84 2.85
N TRP A 103 5.06 -11.58 2.09
CA TRP A 103 6.02 -12.59 1.63
C TRP A 103 7.42 -12.30 2.16
N ALA A 104 8.11 -13.38 2.58
CA ALA A 104 9.53 -13.33 2.86
C ALA A 104 10.39 -13.25 1.58
N GLU A 105 11.69 -13.24 1.74
CA GLU A 105 12.70 -13.20 0.69
C GLU A 105 12.49 -11.99 -0.26
N ARG A 106 12.47 -12.20 -1.58
CA ARG A 106 12.28 -11.14 -2.58
C ARG A 106 10.80 -10.74 -2.79
N GLY A 107 9.88 -11.37 -2.07
CA GLY A 107 8.45 -11.08 -2.15
C GLY A 107 7.99 -9.85 -1.35
N GLY A 108 8.75 -9.44 -0.33
CA GLY A 108 8.55 -8.23 0.44
C GLY A 108 9.32 -7.04 -0.13
N THR A 109 8.94 -5.82 0.26
CA THR A 109 9.66 -4.60 -0.13
C THR A 109 11.10 -4.65 0.40
N ASN A 110 12.06 -4.22 -0.42
CA ASN A 110 13.46 -4.22 -0.09
C ASN A 110 13.73 -3.36 1.15
N THR A 111 14.34 -3.97 2.18
CA THR A 111 14.53 -3.31 3.48
C THR A 111 15.61 -2.24 3.44
N ASP A 112 16.60 -2.33 2.54
CA ASP A 112 17.56 -1.25 2.30
C ASP A 112 16.85 -0.05 1.67
N LEU A 113 15.94 -0.28 0.70
CA LEU A 113 15.11 0.78 0.10
C LEU A 113 14.22 1.44 1.15
N ILE A 114 13.57 0.67 2.03
CA ILE A 114 12.76 1.21 3.14
C ILE A 114 13.63 2.15 4.00
N ALA A 115 14.85 1.72 4.36
CA ALA A 115 15.78 2.53 5.14
C ALA A 115 16.13 3.85 4.42
N ARG A 116 16.41 3.81 3.12
CA ARG A 116 16.72 5.00 2.32
C ARG A 116 15.55 5.98 2.20
N VAL A 117 14.32 5.48 2.06
CA VAL A 117 13.13 6.35 2.05
C VAL A 117 12.90 6.98 3.42
N ILE A 118 13.09 6.24 4.53
CA ILE A 118 13.06 6.81 5.88
C ILE A 118 14.11 7.91 6.02
N GLU A 119 15.36 7.66 5.60
CA GLU A 119 16.43 8.67 5.62
C GLU A 119 16.08 9.92 4.81
N ALA A 120 15.47 9.74 3.63
CA ALA A 120 15.01 10.84 2.81
C ALA A 120 13.94 11.71 3.51
N VAL A 121 12.97 11.09 4.18
CA VAL A 121 11.95 11.82 4.98
C VAL A 121 12.62 12.58 6.13
N LEU A 122 13.54 11.93 6.85
CA LEU A 122 14.25 12.52 7.98
C LEU A 122 15.22 13.66 7.56
N ALA A 123 15.63 13.67 6.29
CA ALA A 123 16.48 14.73 5.72
C ALA A 123 15.72 16.02 5.36
N HIS A 124 14.49 16.20 5.85
CA HIS A 124 13.69 17.39 5.63
C HIS A 124 14.51 18.66 5.99
N PRO A 125 14.62 19.67 5.08
CA PRO A 125 15.48 20.84 5.29
C PRO A 125 15.18 21.63 6.57
N ASP A 126 13.89 21.71 6.95
CA ASP A 126 13.46 22.41 8.17
C ASP A 126 13.55 21.54 9.45
N GLY A 127 14.10 20.32 9.32
CA GLY A 127 14.11 19.31 10.37
C GLY A 127 12.78 18.58 10.50
N PHE A 128 12.81 17.26 10.37
CA PHE A 128 11.60 16.42 10.50
C PHE A 128 11.25 16.19 11.98
N THR A 129 10.05 16.58 12.38
CA THR A 129 9.53 16.45 13.76
C THR A 129 8.30 15.53 13.83
N GLY A 130 7.84 15.04 12.68
CA GLY A 130 6.69 14.18 12.55
C GLY A 130 6.94 12.73 12.99
N GLU A 131 6.22 11.81 12.40
CA GLU A 131 6.35 10.38 12.67
C GLU A 131 6.37 9.60 11.36
N ILE A 132 7.16 8.52 11.29
CA ILE A 132 7.19 7.61 10.15
C ILE A 132 6.62 6.26 10.59
N ILE A 133 5.64 5.75 9.84
CA ILE A 133 4.98 4.47 10.11
C ILE A 133 5.28 3.53 8.95
N VAL A 134 5.87 2.37 9.21
CA VAL A 134 6.05 1.32 8.20
C VAL A 134 4.95 0.28 8.41
N ALA A 135 4.07 0.09 7.43
CA ALA A 135 2.86 -0.68 7.64
C ALA A 135 2.44 -1.54 6.43
N ASP A 136 1.78 -2.63 6.73
CA ASP A 136 1.08 -3.49 5.76
C ASP A 136 0.05 -4.36 6.50
N ASN A 137 -0.96 -4.84 5.75
CA ASN A 137 -1.74 -6.00 6.13
C ASN A 137 -1.14 -7.23 5.46
N GLY A 138 -0.47 -8.09 6.20
CA GLY A 138 0.16 -9.31 5.67
C GLY A 138 -0.82 -10.34 5.12
N GLN A 139 -2.11 -10.02 5.05
CA GLN A 139 -3.21 -10.77 4.45
C GLN A 139 -3.50 -12.15 5.06
N ALA A 140 -2.99 -12.47 6.24
CA ALA A 140 -3.28 -13.66 7.06
C ALA A 140 -3.38 -15.02 6.30
N GLN A 141 -2.95 -15.07 5.04
CA GLN A 141 -3.14 -16.24 4.16
C GLN A 141 -1.97 -17.20 4.23
N PHE A 142 -0.77 -16.66 4.32
CA PHE A 142 0.48 -17.40 4.14
C PHE A 142 1.51 -17.13 5.24
N GLY A 143 1.16 -16.28 6.21
CA GLY A 143 2.04 -15.96 7.32
C GLY A 143 2.24 -17.13 8.28
N THR A 144 3.27 -17.04 9.09
CA THR A 144 3.48 -17.92 10.23
C THR A 144 2.43 -17.63 11.31
N ASP A 145 2.06 -18.63 12.09
CA ASP A 145 1.18 -18.51 13.25
C ASP A 145 -0.21 -17.91 13.00
N ARG A 146 -0.69 -17.95 11.75
CA ARG A 146 -2.02 -17.50 11.34
C ARG A 146 -2.23 -15.98 11.38
N THR A 147 -1.17 -15.21 11.46
CA THR A 147 -1.23 -13.75 11.48
C THR A 147 -0.95 -13.10 10.12
N GLY A 148 -0.72 -13.90 9.07
CA GLY A 148 -0.36 -13.41 7.75
C GLY A 148 1.13 -13.18 7.59
N GLY A 149 1.52 -12.07 6.95
CA GLY A 149 2.90 -11.68 6.80
C GLY A 149 3.54 -11.17 8.09
N SER A 150 4.79 -10.78 8.02
CA SER A 150 5.54 -10.36 9.17
C SER A 150 6.48 -9.20 8.84
N LEU A 151 6.74 -8.33 9.82
CA LEU A 151 7.80 -7.32 9.72
C LEU A 151 9.16 -7.85 10.14
N ASP A 152 9.22 -9.02 10.80
CA ASP A 152 10.43 -9.64 11.33
C ASP A 152 10.89 -10.85 10.51
N TRP A 153 10.55 -10.94 9.25
CA TRP A 153 11.04 -12.00 8.37
C TRP A 153 12.57 -12.11 8.44
N ALA A 154 13.06 -13.24 8.89
CA ALA A 154 14.50 -13.50 8.99
C ALA A 154 15.21 -13.56 7.63
N GLN A 155 14.45 -13.75 6.56
CA GLN A 155 14.91 -13.74 5.18
C GLN A 155 14.17 -12.64 4.44
N ALA A 156 14.62 -11.41 4.58
CA ALA A 156 14.02 -10.26 3.94
C ALA A 156 14.73 -9.91 2.62
N ASN A 157 14.06 -9.08 1.84
CA ASN A 157 14.57 -8.54 0.59
C ASN A 157 15.58 -7.41 0.85
N SER A 158 16.81 -7.77 1.19
CA SER A 158 17.95 -6.85 1.39
C SER A 158 19.21 -7.43 0.78
N ALA A 159 20.26 -6.62 0.68
CA ALA A 159 21.56 -7.08 0.19
C ALA A 159 22.16 -8.15 1.12
N CYS A 160 22.05 -7.98 2.44
CA CYS A 160 22.54 -8.94 3.42
C CYS A 160 21.64 -10.16 3.62
N ARG A 161 20.37 -10.12 3.14
CA ARG A 161 19.35 -11.17 3.28
C ARG A 161 18.99 -11.58 4.72
N GLU A 162 19.44 -10.81 5.70
CA GLU A 162 19.21 -11.07 7.13
C GLU A 162 18.51 -9.89 7.82
N GLN A 163 18.55 -8.70 7.20
CA GLN A 163 17.89 -7.49 7.70
C GLN A 163 16.39 -7.56 7.47
N SER A 164 15.61 -7.63 8.54
CA SER A 164 14.15 -7.51 8.47
C SER A 164 13.69 -6.05 8.43
N THR A 165 12.41 -5.82 8.11
CA THR A 165 11.78 -4.49 8.25
C THR A 165 11.82 -4.01 9.71
N LEU A 166 11.62 -4.92 10.67
CA LEU A 166 11.69 -4.60 12.09
C LEU A 166 13.10 -4.17 12.52
N ASP A 167 14.16 -4.77 11.95
CA ASP A 167 15.55 -4.35 12.22
C ASP A 167 15.78 -2.92 11.75
N VAL A 168 15.25 -2.54 10.58
CA VAL A 168 15.31 -1.17 10.07
C VAL A 168 14.60 -0.21 11.03
N ILE A 169 13.37 -0.51 11.44
CA ILE A 169 12.60 0.30 12.38
C ILE A 169 13.39 0.50 13.69
N ASN A 170 13.86 -0.60 14.29
CA ASN A 170 14.61 -0.58 15.54
C ASN A 170 15.91 0.25 15.43
N ALA A 171 16.59 0.19 14.28
CA ALA A 171 17.81 0.97 14.05
C ALA A 171 17.54 2.48 14.05
N PHE A 172 16.40 2.93 13.49
CA PHE A 172 16.02 4.34 13.55
C PHE A 172 15.52 4.77 14.93
N GLN A 173 14.74 3.93 15.61
CA GLN A 173 14.34 4.19 17.01
C GLN A 173 15.54 4.31 17.94
N ALA A 174 16.54 3.45 17.80
CA ALA A 174 17.77 3.52 18.58
C ALA A 174 18.55 4.83 18.38
N ARG A 175 18.34 5.51 17.24
CA ARG A 175 18.89 6.84 16.93
C ARG A 175 18.02 7.98 17.46
N GLY A 176 16.88 7.67 18.09
CA GLY A 176 15.93 8.64 18.66
C GLY A 176 14.87 9.17 17.71
N TYR A 177 14.71 8.59 16.51
CA TYR A 177 13.67 8.98 15.57
C TYR A 177 12.34 8.31 15.90
N ARG A 178 11.24 8.99 15.60
CA ARG A 178 9.88 8.48 15.74
C ARG A 178 9.53 7.65 14.50
N VAL A 179 10.04 6.41 14.46
CA VAL A 179 9.72 5.42 13.42
C VAL A 179 9.06 4.23 14.07
N THR A 180 7.88 3.81 13.59
CA THR A 180 7.13 2.69 14.17
C THR A 180 6.71 1.69 13.11
N GLY A 181 6.49 0.45 13.50
CA GLY A 181 5.92 -0.60 12.67
C GLY A 181 4.46 -0.84 13.02
N SER A 182 3.62 -1.03 12.01
CA SER A 182 2.22 -1.41 12.21
C SER A 182 1.84 -2.56 11.27
N LEU A 183 1.87 -3.79 11.79
CA LEU A 183 1.34 -4.95 11.06
C LEU A 183 -0.16 -5.07 11.32
N TRP A 184 -0.96 -4.59 10.37
CA TRP A 184 -2.43 -4.53 10.51
C TRP A 184 -3.09 -5.89 10.56
N ASP A 185 -2.39 -6.93 10.16
CA ASP A 185 -2.82 -8.32 10.23
C ASP A 185 -3.18 -8.76 11.66
N VAL A 186 -2.51 -8.19 12.66
CA VAL A 186 -2.74 -8.48 14.08
C VAL A 186 -4.19 -8.20 14.48
N PHE A 187 -4.81 -7.19 13.90
CA PHE A 187 -6.18 -6.81 14.18
C PHE A 187 -7.11 -6.88 12.94
N THR A 188 -6.71 -7.58 11.88
CA THR A 188 -7.47 -7.63 10.62
C THR A 188 -8.88 -8.23 10.76
N ALA A 189 -9.18 -8.94 11.86
CA ALA A 189 -10.51 -9.47 12.17
C ALA A 189 -11.31 -8.60 13.15
N VAL A 190 -10.75 -7.50 13.63
CA VAL A 190 -11.38 -6.61 14.61
C VAL A 190 -12.12 -5.51 13.87
N ARG A 191 -13.46 -5.53 13.91
CA ARG A 191 -14.29 -4.44 13.38
C ARG A 191 -14.43 -3.35 14.42
N VAL A 192 -14.17 -2.10 14.01
CA VAL A 192 -14.23 -0.93 14.88
C VAL A 192 -15.01 0.21 14.23
N ALA A 193 -15.43 1.19 15.05
CA ALA A 193 -15.89 2.49 14.60
C ALA A 193 -14.75 3.51 14.59
N GLU A 194 -15.00 4.71 14.09
CA GLU A 194 -14.01 5.79 14.03
C GLU A 194 -13.75 6.42 15.41
N PHE A 195 -12.59 7.10 15.54
CA PHE A 195 -12.25 7.82 16.79
C PHE A 195 -13.29 8.86 17.18
N ARG A 196 -13.88 9.57 16.20
CA ARG A 196 -14.97 10.54 16.42
C ARG A 196 -16.20 9.93 17.07
N ASP A 197 -16.39 8.62 16.94
CA ASP A 197 -17.50 7.86 17.54
C ASP A 197 -17.12 7.34 18.94
N GLY A 198 -15.94 7.70 19.45
CA GLY A 198 -15.43 7.33 20.78
C GLY A 198 -14.80 5.94 20.84
N ASP A 199 -14.53 5.30 19.70
CA ASP A 199 -13.87 3.99 19.65
C ASP A 199 -12.35 4.16 19.45
N TYR A 200 -11.59 3.87 20.49
CA TYR A 200 -10.11 3.92 20.47
C TYR A 200 -9.45 2.54 20.32
N THR A 201 -10.23 1.53 19.96
CA THR A 201 -9.72 0.18 19.70
C THR A 201 -9.05 0.13 18.33
N ASP A 202 -7.90 -0.53 18.23
CA ASP A 202 -7.26 -0.79 16.95
C ASP A 202 -8.03 -1.86 16.16
N GLY A 203 -8.24 -1.62 14.88
CA GLY A 203 -9.03 -2.52 14.05
C GLY A 203 -9.25 -1.98 12.64
N PHE A 204 -10.22 -2.58 11.97
CA PHE A 204 -10.65 -2.15 10.64
C PHE A 204 -12.04 -1.53 10.70
N VAL A 205 -12.18 -0.35 10.12
CA VAL A 205 -13.48 0.23 9.80
C VAL A 205 -13.99 -0.46 8.54
N VAL A 206 -15.27 -0.81 8.53
CA VAL A 206 -15.96 -1.46 7.40
C VAL A 206 -17.00 -0.48 6.90
N GLU A 207 -16.80 -0.03 5.66
CA GLU A 207 -17.71 0.86 4.93
C GLU A 207 -18.69 0.07 4.07
N ASP A 208 -19.36 0.75 3.17
CA ASP A 208 -20.37 0.16 2.32
C ASP A 208 -19.78 -0.77 1.24
N PHE A 209 -20.63 -1.68 0.78
CA PHE A 209 -20.34 -2.59 -0.31
C PHE A 209 -20.60 -1.89 -1.66
N VAL A 210 -19.54 -1.74 -2.44
CA VAL A 210 -19.59 -1.17 -3.80
C VAL A 210 -19.97 -2.26 -4.79
N ARG A 211 -21.23 -2.25 -5.26
CA ARG A 211 -21.83 -3.38 -6.01
C ARG A 211 -21.16 -3.67 -7.35
N HIS A 212 -20.77 -2.64 -8.11
CA HIS A 212 -20.25 -2.82 -9.48
C HIS A 212 -18.82 -3.39 -9.48
N THR A 213 -18.01 -3.12 -8.46
CA THR A 213 -16.69 -3.73 -8.30
C THR A 213 -16.70 -4.95 -7.37
N GLY A 214 -17.77 -5.14 -6.59
CA GLY A 214 -17.90 -6.26 -5.67
C GLY A 214 -17.02 -6.14 -4.43
N LEU A 215 -16.51 -4.94 -4.13
CA LEU A 215 -15.67 -4.67 -2.96
C LEU A 215 -16.50 -4.13 -1.80
N GLU A 216 -16.30 -4.69 -0.61
CA GLU A 216 -16.64 -4.06 0.66
C GLU A 216 -15.41 -3.28 1.11
N VAL A 217 -15.52 -1.94 1.13
CA VAL A 217 -14.38 -1.07 1.45
C VAL A 217 -14.05 -1.18 2.93
N THR A 218 -12.79 -1.44 3.23
CA THR A 218 -12.29 -1.48 4.61
C THR A 218 -10.94 -0.79 4.71
N TYR A 219 -10.63 -0.24 5.88
CA TYR A 219 -9.33 0.39 6.12
C TYR A 219 -8.93 0.31 7.59
N PRO A 220 -7.62 0.29 7.89
CA PRO A 220 -7.12 0.23 9.25
C PRO A 220 -7.31 1.56 9.98
N LYS A 221 -7.65 1.45 11.26
CA LYS A 221 -7.64 2.53 12.24
C LYS A 221 -6.88 2.04 13.47
N PHE A 222 -5.88 2.77 13.90
CA PHE A 222 -4.97 2.32 14.95
C PHE A 222 -4.26 3.47 15.67
N THR A 223 -3.69 3.16 16.82
CA THR A 223 -2.84 4.07 17.58
C THR A 223 -1.40 3.59 17.49
N THR A 224 -0.47 4.49 17.13
CA THR A 224 0.95 4.16 17.07
C THR A 224 1.56 4.03 18.47
N GLU A 225 2.75 3.46 18.55
CA GLU A 225 3.51 3.36 19.82
C GLU A 225 3.84 4.75 20.41
N PHE A 226 3.86 5.80 19.61
CA PHE A 226 4.04 7.19 20.05
C PHE A 226 2.73 7.91 20.40
N GLY A 227 1.60 7.20 20.39
CA GLY A 227 0.28 7.72 20.76
C GLY A 227 -0.42 8.51 19.66
N THR A 228 0.06 8.45 18.42
CA THR A 228 -0.61 9.08 17.28
C THR A 228 -1.82 8.24 16.86
N HIS A 229 -3.01 8.84 16.83
CA HIS A 229 -4.24 8.19 16.41
C HIS A 229 -4.44 8.33 14.89
N VAL A 230 -4.38 7.21 14.18
CA VAL A 230 -4.41 7.18 12.71
C VAL A 230 -5.70 6.52 12.22
N SER A 231 -6.51 7.25 11.47
CA SER A 231 -7.50 6.69 10.57
C SER A 231 -6.93 6.73 9.16
N PHE A 232 -6.79 5.58 8.52
CA PHE A 232 -6.20 5.56 7.18
C PHE A 232 -7.01 6.41 6.18
N ARG A 233 -8.33 6.47 6.34
CA ARG A 233 -9.21 7.26 5.49
C ARG A 233 -9.21 8.75 5.86
N TYR A 234 -9.37 9.08 7.14
CA TYR A 234 -9.62 10.45 7.56
C TYR A 234 -8.38 11.22 8.00
N GLY A 235 -7.24 10.55 8.24
CA GLY A 235 -6.00 11.19 8.67
C GLY A 235 -5.76 11.09 10.18
N ILE A 236 -5.13 12.08 10.74
CA ILE A 236 -4.69 12.10 12.13
C ILE A 236 -5.79 12.70 13.03
N TRP A 237 -6.20 11.95 14.04
CA TRP A 237 -7.18 12.39 15.02
C TRP A 237 -6.49 13.12 16.19
N ASP A 238 -6.92 14.35 16.47
CA ASP A 238 -6.36 15.19 17.55
C ASP A 238 -7.17 15.15 18.87
N GLY A 239 -8.27 14.42 18.90
CA GLY A 239 -9.23 14.34 20.01
C GLY A 239 -10.56 15.04 19.74
N GLU A 240 -10.62 15.89 18.72
CA GLU A 240 -11.82 16.66 18.35
C GLU A 240 -12.12 16.54 16.84
N SER A 241 -11.09 16.51 15.99
CA SER A 241 -11.19 16.48 14.53
C SER A 241 -10.12 15.67 13.88
N TYR A 242 -10.33 15.34 12.58
CA TYR A 242 -9.32 14.72 11.75
C TYR A 242 -8.56 15.77 10.94
N ASP A 243 -7.23 15.65 10.96
CA ASP A 243 -6.34 16.34 10.03
C ASP A 243 -5.96 15.38 8.91
N SER A 244 -6.68 15.49 7.79
CA SER A 244 -6.45 14.64 6.61
C SER A 244 -5.13 14.95 5.93
N ASP A 245 -4.72 16.21 5.91
CA ASP A 245 -3.52 16.64 5.18
C ASP A 245 -2.23 16.20 5.89
N ARG A 246 -2.30 15.98 7.17
CA ARG A 246 -1.15 15.57 7.97
C ARG A 246 -0.75 14.11 7.77
N LEU A 247 -1.61 13.25 7.24
CA LEU A 247 -1.29 11.86 6.93
C LEU A 247 -0.86 11.74 5.47
N LYS A 248 0.41 11.43 5.23
CA LYS A 248 1.00 11.21 3.92
C LYS A 248 1.28 9.73 3.70
N VAL A 249 0.75 9.14 2.65
CA VAL A 249 0.99 7.73 2.31
C VAL A 249 1.95 7.66 1.12
N ILE A 250 3.09 6.99 1.32
CA ILE A 250 3.98 6.54 0.26
C ILE A 250 3.77 5.05 0.07
N ASN A 251 3.29 4.66 -1.10
CA ASN A 251 3.09 3.26 -1.45
C ASN A 251 4.39 2.69 -2.05
N MET A 252 4.93 1.62 -1.46
CA MET A 252 6.21 1.03 -1.83
C MET A 252 6.05 -0.44 -2.27
N PRO A 253 5.36 -0.71 -3.39
CA PRO A 253 5.12 -2.06 -3.87
C PRO A 253 6.36 -2.68 -4.50
N VAL A 254 6.44 -4.03 -4.48
CA VAL A 254 7.43 -4.80 -5.23
C VAL A 254 6.84 -5.22 -6.57
N LEU A 255 7.56 -4.97 -7.66
CA LEU A 255 7.16 -5.42 -8.99
C LEU A 255 7.34 -6.93 -9.13
N LYS A 256 6.26 -7.65 -9.34
CA LYS A 256 6.27 -9.10 -9.49
C LYS A 256 5.08 -9.61 -10.28
N SER A 257 5.26 -10.76 -10.94
CA SER A 257 4.18 -11.49 -11.58
C SER A 257 3.13 -11.93 -10.57
N HIS A 258 1.94 -12.24 -11.05
CA HIS A 258 0.88 -12.83 -10.25
C HIS A 258 0.11 -13.86 -11.08
N PHE A 259 0.07 -15.10 -10.60
CA PHE A 259 -0.49 -16.23 -11.37
C PHE A 259 -2.00 -16.10 -11.69
N ILE A 260 -2.77 -15.28 -10.93
CA ILE A 260 -4.19 -15.01 -11.21
C ILE A 260 -4.36 -13.69 -11.96
N PHE A 261 -3.68 -12.63 -11.53
CA PHE A 261 -3.95 -11.25 -11.93
C PHE A 261 -2.89 -10.66 -12.87
N GLY A 262 -1.93 -11.48 -13.33
CA GLY A 262 -0.86 -11.09 -14.22
C GLY A 262 0.27 -10.36 -13.51
N GLN A 263 -0.01 -9.30 -12.74
CA GLN A 263 0.98 -8.44 -12.11
C GLN A 263 0.58 -8.07 -10.68
N THR A 264 1.56 -7.83 -9.82
CA THR A 264 1.47 -7.10 -8.55
C THR A 264 2.35 -5.87 -8.66
N GLY A 265 1.77 -4.71 -8.40
CA GLY A 265 2.42 -3.39 -8.46
C GLY A 265 1.70 -2.39 -7.58
N ALA A 266 1.66 -1.11 -7.98
CA ALA A 266 1.16 -0.02 -7.16
C ALA A 266 -0.35 -0.16 -6.86
N VAL A 267 -1.18 -0.39 -7.87
CA VAL A 267 -2.63 -0.50 -7.68
C VAL A 267 -2.98 -1.75 -6.88
N LYS A 268 -2.44 -2.92 -7.28
CA LYS A 268 -2.72 -4.16 -6.54
C LYS A 268 -2.03 -4.22 -5.17
N GLY A 269 -0.99 -3.45 -4.93
CA GLY A 269 -0.34 -3.29 -3.61
C GLY A 269 -1.35 -2.87 -2.53
N TYR A 270 -2.41 -2.17 -2.90
CA TYR A 270 -3.49 -1.76 -1.99
C TYR A 270 -4.34 -2.92 -1.42
N MET A 271 -4.12 -4.15 -1.87
CA MET A 271 -4.55 -5.34 -1.13
C MET A 271 -3.95 -5.40 0.29
N GLY A 272 -2.80 -4.74 0.51
CA GLY A 272 -2.21 -4.55 1.84
C GLY A 272 -2.97 -3.57 2.75
N VAL A 273 -4.00 -2.88 2.25
CA VAL A 273 -4.84 -1.96 3.04
C VAL A 273 -6.18 -2.60 3.45
N VAL A 274 -6.65 -3.60 2.68
CA VAL A 274 -7.98 -4.22 2.87
C VAL A 274 -7.94 -5.27 3.96
N SER A 275 -9.00 -5.40 4.78
CA SER A 275 -9.16 -6.55 5.67
C SER A 275 -9.72 -7.76 4.92
N ASP A 276 -8.93 -8.80 4.75
CA ASP A 276 -9.39 -10.08 4.20
C ASP A 276 -10.38 -10.82 5.11
N ARG A 277 -10.29 -10.56 6.41
CA ARG A 277 -11.10 -11.29 7.40
C ARG A 277 -12.52 -10.75 7.48
N LEU A 278 -12.68 -9.44 7.43
CA LEU A 278 -13.98 -8.78 7.55
C LEU A 278 -14.75 -8.76 6.22
N THR A 279 -14.04 -8.77 5.08
CA THR A 279 -14.66 -8.83 3.75
C THR A 279 -14.82 -10.26 3.22
N ARG A 280 -14.68 -11.25 4.07
CA ARG A 280 -14.73 -12.65 3.68
C ARG A 280 -16.15 -13.10 3.42
N ASP A 281 -16.41 -13.62 2.21
CA ASP A 281 -17.59 -14.44 1.97
C ASP A 281 -17.35 -15.84 2.54
N SER A 282 -18.23 -16.30 3.42
CA SER A 282 -18.15 -17.62 4.05
C SER A 282 -18.24 -18.78 3.05
N SER A 283 -18.73 -18.51 1.83
CA SER A 283 -18.87 -19.50 0.75
C SER A 283 -17.63 -19.61 -0.13
N LEU A 284 -16.70 -18.65 -0.06
CA LEU A 284 -15.51 -18.61 -0.88
C LEU A 284 -14.27 -18.97 -0.06
N SER A 285 -13.38 -19.71 -0.71
CA SER A 285 -12.10 -20.12 -0.17
C SER A 285 -11.24 -18.95 0.30
N ARG A 286 -10.06 -19.22 0.79
CA ARG A 286 -9.03 -18.36 1.40
C ARG A 286 -8.88 -16.93 0.89
N VAL A 287 -9.43 -16.59 -0.29
CA VAL A 287 -9.09 -15.37 -1.03
C VAL A 287 -10.01 -14.17 -0.71
N GLY A 288 -11.15 -14.40 -0.06
CA GLY A 288 -12.10 -13.33 0.31
C GLY A 288 -12.65 -12.51 -0.87
N ARG A 289 -13.64 -11.66 -0.60
CA ARG A 289 -14.25 -10.77 -1.60
C ARG A 289 -13.26 -9.74 -2.15
N ALA A 290 -12.37 -9.23 -1.31
CA ALA A 290 -11.39 -8.23 -1.71
C ALA A 290 -10.49 -8.73 -2.85
N HIS A 291 -9.95 -9.95 -2.77
CA HIS A 291 -9.18 -10.53 -3.87
C HIS A 291 -10.01 -10.75 -5.13
N ASN A 292 -11.26 -11.21 -4.99
CA ASN A 292 -12.12 -11.43 -6.15
C ASN A 292 -12.45 -10.10 -6.87
N SER A 293 -12.55 -8.99 -6.14
CA SER A 293 -12.84 -7.68 -6.69
C SER A 293 -11.68 -7.07 -7.49
N VAL A 294 -10.44 -7.59 -7.36
CA VAL A 294 -9.32 -7.14 -8.21
C VAL A 294 -9.69 -7.24 -9.69
N GLY A 295 -10.25 -8.37 -10.11
CA GLY A 295 -10.67 -8.60 -11.51
C GLY A 295 -11.74 -7.64 -12.03
N THR A 296 -12.42 -6.92 -11.15
CA THR A 296 -13.52 -5.99 -11.46
C THR A 296 -13.19 -4.53 -11.15
N GLY A 297 -11.93 -4.21 -10.84
CA GLY A 297 -11.50 -2.84 -10.55
C GLY A 297 -11.55 -2.46 -9.07
N GLY A 298 -11.80 -3.43 -8.17
CA GLY A 298 -11.95 -3.17 -6.74
C GLY A 298 -10.78 -2.47 -6.07
N MET A 299 -9.57 -2.59 -6.60
CA MET A 299 -8.41 -1.87 -6.02
C MET A 299 -8.46 -0.37 -6.33
N GLY A 300 -8.95 0.02 -7.51
CA GLY A 300 -9.26 1.43 -7.80
C GLY A 300 -10.31 1.99 -6.85
N THR A 301 -11.40 1.22 -6.63
CA THR A 301 -12.40 1.54 -5.61
C THR A 301 -11.77 1.71 -4.23
N GLN A 302 -10.92 0.77 -3.80
CA GLN A 302 -10.26 0.84 -2.50
C GLN A 302 -9.43 2.12 -2.33
N MET A 303 -8.61 2.46 -3.33
CA MET A 303 -7.78 3.67 -3.31
C MET A 303 -8.65 4.94 -3.24
N VAL A 304 -9.69 5.02 -4.07
CA VAL A 304 -10.60 6.18 -4.14
C VAL A 304 -11.38 6.40 -2.84
N TYR A 305 -11.88 5.33 -2.24
CA TYR A 305 -12.75 5.45 -1.06
C TYR A 305 -12.00 5.40 0.27
N THR A 306 -10.70 5.16 0.26
CA THR A 306 -9.89 5.20 1.49
C THR A 306 -8.86 6.33 1.47
N ARG A 307 -7.77 6.18 0.77
CA ARG A 307 -6.76 7.23 0.61
C ARG A 307 -5.85 6.91 -0.57
N MET A 308 -5.74 7.85 -1.50
CA MET A 308 -4.74 7.77 -2.57
C MET A 308 -3.35 8.09 -2.00
N PRO A 309 -2.30 7.32 -2.36
CA PRO A 309 -0.94 7.68 -2.01
C PRO A 309 -0.54 9.03 -2.59
N ILE A 310 0.25 9.80 -1.86
CA ILE A 310 0.87 11.02 -2.38
C ILE A 310 2.05 10.74 -3.30
N LEU A 311 2.62 9.53 -3.20
CA LEU A 311 3.71 9.04 -4.05
C LEU A 311 3.68 7.52 -4.06
N ASN A 312 3.98 6.93 -5.22
CA ASN A 312 4.23 5.51 -5.36
C ASN A 312 5.71 5.32 -5.72
N ILE A 313 6.44 4.46 -5.00
CA ILE A 313 7.83 4.10 -5.28
C ILE A 313 7.87 2.60 -5.54
N MET A 314 7.98 2.20 -6.80
CA MET A 314 8.07 0.80 -7.20
C MET A 314 9.46 0.24 -6.92
N ASP A 315 9.52 -0.78 -6.08
CA ASP A 315 10.71 -1.59 -5.86
C ASP A 315 10.89 -2.57 -7.04
N MET A 316 11.93 -2.36 -7.81
CA MET A 316 12.39 -3.22 -8.91
C MET A 316 13.86 -3.60 -8.74
N ILE A 317 14.37 -3.58 -7.51
CA ILE A 317 15.74 -4.05 -7.25
C ILE A 317 15.82 -5.52 -7.58
N TRP A 318 14.85 -6.30 -7.10
CA TRP A 318 14.64 -7.69 -7.46
C TRP A 318 13.20 -7.89 -7.96
N VAL A 319 13.07 -8.44 -9.14
CA VAL A 319 11.78 -8.65 -9.80
C VAL A 319 11.49 -10.13 -9.93
N ALA A 320 10.26 -10.58 -9.64
CA ALA A 320 9.84 -11.96 -9.88
C ALA A 320 9.01 -12.04 -11.18
N PRO A 321 9.62 -12.40 -12.31
CA PRO A 321 8.97 -12.33 -13.62
C PRO A 321 8.00 -13.50 -13.89
N ASP A 322 8.04 -14.56 -13.07
CA ASP A 322 7.18 -15.73 -13.18
C ASP A 322 6.85 -16.32 -11.80
N GLY A 323 5.74 -17.06 -11.71
CA GLY A 323 5.36 -17.82 -10.50
C GLY A 323 4.95 -17.00 -9.27
N GLY A 324 4.88 -15.67 -9.37
CA GLY A 324 4.49 -14.81 -8.25
C GLY A 324 3.04 -15.01 -7.80
N PRO A 325 2.66 -14.46 -6.63
CA PRO A 325 3.28 -13.35 -5.90
C PRO A 325 4.41 -13.71 -4.91
N PRO A 326 4.63 -14.98 -4.46
CA PRO A 326 5.85 -15.26 -3.73
C PRO A 326 7.05 -15.13 -4.66
N ALA A 327 8.14 -14.57 -4.15
CA ALA A 327 9.37 -14.38 -4.89
C ALA A 327 10.56 -14.87 -4.06
N THR A 328 10.96 -16.11 -4.27
CA THR A 328 12.13 -16.66 -3.58
C THR A 328 13.43 -16.07 -4.14
N PHE A 329 14.51 -16.15 -3.37
CA PHE A 329 15.85 -15.71 -3.81
C PHE A 329 16.27 -16.34 -5.14
N ASN A 330 15.80 -17.56 -5.44
CA ASN A 330 16.15 -18.25 -6.69
C ASN A 330 15.22 -17.92 -7.86
N ALA A 331 14.02 -17.42 -7.59
CA ALA A 331 13.02 -17.11 -8.62
C ALA A 331 13.05 -15.64 -9.06
N ALA A 332 13.61 -14.77 -8.24
CA ALA A 332 13.74 -13.37 -8.55
C ALA A 332 14.99 -13.07 -9.39
N VAL A 333 14.88 -12.07 -10.24
CA VAL A 333 15.94 -11.56 -11.12
C VAL A 333 16.37 -10.19 -10.62
N GLU A 334 17.67 -9.97 -10.55
CA GLU A 334 18.25 -8.67 -10.20
C GLU A 334 18.11 -7.70 -11.37
N VAL A 335 17.47 -6.55 -11.11
CA VAL A 335 17.23 -5.49 -12.10
C VAL A 335 17.88 -4.17 -11.67
N ASN A 336 18.01 -3.96 -10.37
CA ASN A 336 18.67 -2.80 -9.77
C ASN A 336 18.04 -1.47 -10.22
N LYS A 337 16.74 -1.35 -10.11
CA LYS A 337 15.98 -0.13 -10.42
C LYS A 337 14.94 0.17 -9.38
N ILE A 338 14.57 1.44 -9.29
CA ILE A 338 13.36 1.94 -8.64
C ILE A 338 12.66 2.90 -9.59
N ALA A 339 11.35 3.06 -9.43
CA ALA A 339 10.61 4.08 -10.17
C ALA A 339 9.58 4.77 -9.26
N ALA A 340 9.31 6.05 -9.52
CA ALA A 340 8.31 6.81 -8.77
C ALA A 340 7.32 7.52 -9.68
N SER A 341 6.06 7.63 -9.22
CA SER A 341 5.01 8.41 -9.87
C SER A 341 3.93 8.81 -8.86
N LEU A 342 3.26 9.92 -9.10
CA LEU A 342 2.00 10.26 -8.42
C LEU A 342 0.86 9.37 -8.92
N ASP A 343 0.93 8.94 -10.19
CA ASP A 343 -0.04 8.08 -10.85
C ASP A 343 0.33 6.60 -10.68
N PRO A 344 -0.41 5.82 -9.87
CA PRO A 344 -0.13 4.41 -9.66
C PRO A 344 -0.40 3.57 -10.92
N VAL A 345 -1.29 4.04 -11.81
CA VAL A 345 -1.67 3.31 -13.02
C VAL A 345 -0.58 3.45 -14.09
N ALA A 346 -0.12 4.68 -14.34
CA ALA A 346 0.99 4.92 -15.26
C ALA A 346 2.26 4.19 -14.80
N LEU A 347 2.54 4.20 -13.50
CA LEU A 347 3.66 3.47 -12.91
C LEU A 347 3.56 1.96 -13.17
N ASP A 348 2.38 1.37 -12.95
CA ASP A 348 2.13 -0.06 -13.19
C ASP A 348 2.27 -0.43 -14.68
N VAL A 349 1.75 0.40 -15.60
CA VAL A 349 1.87 0.18 -17.04
C VAL A 349 3.33 0.22 -17.47
N TRP A 350 4.03 1.32 -17.14
CA TRP A 350 5.40 1.50 -17.58
C TRP A 350 6.32 0.42 -17.04
N THR A 351 6.26 0.14 -15.74
CA THR A 351 7.14 -0.86 -15.11
C THR A 351 6.85 -2.27 -15.63
N THR A 352 5.60 -2.57 -15.97
CA THR A 352 5.24 -3.86 -16.56
C THR A 352 5.79 -3.99 -17.98
N ASN A 353 5.61 -2.99 -18.84
CA ASN A 353 6.07 -3.04 -20.22
C ASN A 353 7.60 -3.02 -20.35
N HIS A 354 8.28 -2.22 -19.52
CA HIS A 354 9.72 -1.96 -19.67
C HIS A 354 10.60 -2.79 -18.74
N VAL A 355 10.02 -3.46 -17.73
CA VAL A 355 10.79 -4.28 -16.79
C VAL A 355 10.22 -5.69 -16.65
N LEU A 356 8.97 -5.85 -16.21
CA LEU A 356 8.44 -7.17 -15.86
C LEU A 356 8.30 -8.09 -17.09
N ILE A 357 7.70 -7.60 -18.16
CA ILE A 357 7.53 -8.38 -19.41
C ILE A 357 8.88 -8.73 -20.06
N PRO A 358 9.83 -7.81 -20.24
CA PRO A 358 11.15 -8.15 -20.75
C PRO A 358 11.87 -9.26 -19.96
N GLU A 359 11.82 -9.20 -18.63
CA GLU A 359 12.43 -10.26 -17.82
C GLU A 359 11.66 -11.59 -17.91
N ALA A 360 10.33 -11.54 -17.97
CA ALA A 360 9.52 -12.73 -18.20
C ALA A 360 9.76 -13.34 -19.59
N GLU A 361 9.92 -12.55 -20.65
CA GLU A 361 10.25 -13.02 -21.99
C GLU A 361 11.61 -13.73 -22.06
N LYS A 362 12.62 -13.19 -21.37
CA LYS A 362 13.94 -13.85 -21.25
C LYS A 362 13.81 -15.24 -20.61
N LEU A 363 12.99 -15.35 -19.56
CA LEU A 363 12.81 -16.59 -18.81
C LEU A 363 11.91 -17.59 -19.57
N LEU A 364 10.74 -17.15 -20.02
CA LEU A 364 9.69 -18.00 -20.58
C LEU A 364 9.82 -18.25 -22.08
N ARG A 365 10.72 -17.54 -22.76
CA ARG A 365 10.90 -17.57 -24.23
C ARG A 365 9.63 -17.20 -25.01
N ARG A 366 8.69 -16.48 -24.36
CA ARG A 366 7.44 -15.98 -24.95
C ARG A 366 6.93 -14.79 -24.14
N ARG A 367 6.19 -13.88 -24.80
CA ARG A 367 5.49 -12.78 -24.12
C ARG A 367 4.31 -13.33 -23.30
N PRO A 368 4.23 -13.06 -22.00
CA PRO A 368 3.13 -13.50 -21.16
C PRO A 368 1.91 -12.58 -21.35
N SER A 369 0.88 -13.07 -22.06
CA SER A 369 -0.34 -12.28 -22.35
C SER A 369 -1.13 -11.84 -21.10
N ALA A 370 -1.02 -12.60 -20.01
CA ALA A 370 -1.71 -12.25 -18.76
C ALA A 370 -1.19 -10.97 -18.11
N MET A 371 0.05 -10.57 -18.41
CA MET A 371 0.70 -9.35 -17.90
C MET A 371 0.55 -8.15 -18.84
N ASP A 372 0.04 -8.34 -20.04
CA ASP A 372 0.00 -7.29 -21.05
C ASP A 372 -0.94 -6.14 -20.61
N PRO A 373 -0.44 -4.89 -20.43
CA PRO A 373 -1.28 -3.74 -20.11
C PRO A 373 -2.33 -3.45 -21.17
N ALA A 374 -2.07 -3.81 -22.44
CA ALA A 374 -3.03 -3.70 -23.53
C ALA A 374 -4.10 -4.81 -23.52
N GLY A 375 -3.93 -5.84 -22.67
CA GLY A 375 -4.84 -6.98 -22.56
C GLY A 375 -6.25 -6.58 -22.20
N THR A 376 -7.23 -7.19 -22.87
CA THR A 376 -8.68 -6.92 -22.68
C THR A 376 -9.43 -8.12 -22.14
N ASP A 377 -8.81 -9.28 -22.04
CA ASP A 377 -9.43 -10.48 -21.52
C ASP A 377 -9.85 -10.30 -20.07
N PRO A 378 -11.08 -10.71 -19.69
CA PRO A 378 -11.55 -10.60 -18.31
C PRO A 378 -10.57 -11.23 -17.31
N GLY A 379 -10.17 -10.45 -16.31
CA GLY A 379 -9.22 -10.86 -15.27
C GLY A 379 -7.74 -10.71 -15.65
N SER A 380 -7.39 -10.38 -16.91
CA SER A 380 -6.01 -10.01 -17.28
C SER A 380 -5.59 -8.69 -16.61
N PHE A 381 -4.28 -8.46 -16.52
CA PHE A 381 -3.72 -7.24 -15.93
C PHE A 381 -4.29 -5.98 -16.59
N GLY A 382 -4.20 -5.84 -17.90
CA GLY A 382 -4.70 -4.66 -18.60
C GLY A 382 -6.22 -4.44 -18.45
N HIS A 383 -6.99 -5.53 -18.36
CA HIS A 383 -8.43 -5.43 -18.14
C HIS A 383 -8.77 -4.85 -16.77
N TRP A 384 -8.29 -5.46 -15.69
CA TRP A 384 -8.66 -5.01 -14.35
C TRP A 384 -8.00 -3.68 -13.97
N LEU A 385 -6.81 -3.37 -14.51
CA LEU A 385 -6.17 -2.07 -14.31
C LEU A 385 -7.00 -0.95 -14.93
N ARG A 386 -7.54 -1.18 -16.14
CA ARG A 386 -8.45 -0.23 -16.80
C ARG A 386 -9.73 0.00 -16.01
N LEU A 387 -10.29 -1.06 -15.41
CA LEU A 387 -11.45 -0.91 -14.53
C LEU A 387 -11.10 -0.11 -13.27
N SER A 388 -9.92 -0.33 -12.70
CA SER A 388 -9.42 0.45 -11.56
C SER A 388 -9.18 1.92 -11.93
N LEU A 389 -8.62 2.19 -13.12
CA LEU A 389 -8.47 3.55 -13.66
C LEU A 389 -9.83 4.24 -13.80
N ASN A 390 -10.85 3.54 -14.30
CA ASN A 390 -12.19 4.13 -14.45
C ASN A 390 -12.78 4.60 -13.10
N GLU A 391 -12.55 3.86 -12.01
CA GLU A 391 -12.93 4.30 -10.65
C GLU A 391 -12.21 5.60 -10.26
N MET A 392 -10.90 5.69 -10.55
CA MET A 392 -10.09 6.85 -10.25
C MET A 392 -10.50 8.08 -11.08
N LEU A 393 -10.72 7.90 -12.39
CA LEU A 393 -11.19 8.97 -13.26
C LEU A 393 -12.59 9.47 -12.85
N ALA A 394 -13.49 8.57 -12.46
CA ALA A 394 -14.82 8.93 -11.98
C ALA A 394 -14.77 9.72 -10.66
N ALA A 395 -13.73 9.54 -9.85
CA ALA A 395 -13.47 10.30 -8.63
C ALA A 395 -12.73 11.63 -8.87
N GLY A 396 -12.34 11.94 -10.10
CA GLY A 396 -11.71 13.21 -10.46
C GLY A 396 -10.18 13.17 -10.53
N TYR A 397 -9.56 11.99 -10.43
CA TYR A 397 -8.12 11.86 -10.68
C TYR A 397 -7.84 11.96 -12.18
N ASN A 398 -6.69 12.54 -12.53
CA ASN A 398 -6.22 12.63 -13.92
C ASN A 398 -5.03 11.66 -14.09
N PHE A 399 -5.32 10.39 -14.34
CA PHE A 399 -4.36 9.29 -14.48
C PHE A 399 -4.50 8.63 -15.85
N THR A 400 -3.47 7.91 -16.30
CA THR A 400 -3.48 7.32 -17.65
C THR A 400 -2.90 5.90 -17.70
N MET A 401 -3.34 5.12 -18.69
CA MET A 401 -2.71 3.87 -19.15
C MET A 401 -2.00 4.04 -20.49
N ASP A 402 -2.09 5.22 -21.12
CA ASP A 402 -1.50 5.48 -22.42
C ASP A 402 -0.06 5.98 -22.25
N GLU A 403 0.92 5.23 -22.76
CA GLU A 403 2.34 5.61 -22.67
C GLU A 403 2.66 6.88 -23.47
N ASP A 404 1.87 7.20 -24.49
CA ASP A 404 2.03 8.44 -25.24
C ASP A 404 1.63 9.69 -24.41
N GLU A 405 0.92 9.49 -23.30
CA GLU A 405 0.54 10.52 -22.34
C GLU A 405 1.48 10.53 -21.10
N MET A 406 2.58 9.76 -21.11
CA MET A 406 3.54 9.66 -20.02
C MET A 406 4.84 10.40 -20.34
N PHE A 407 5.28 11.23 -19.41
CA PHE A 407 6.62 11.80 -19.40
C PHE A 407 7.54 10.91 -18.56
N VAL A 408 8.51 10.26 -19.18
CA VAL A 408 9.40 9.30 -18.50
C VAL A 408 10.81 9.89 -18.40
N VAL A 409 11.32 9.97 -17.17
CA VAL A 409 12.68 10.44 -16.87
C VAL A 409 13.50 9.26 -16.37
N ILE A 410 14.56 8.91 -17.10
CA ILE A 410 15.46 7.80 -16.72
C ILE A 410 16.79 8.38 -16.25
N GLY A 411 17.13 8.20 -14.98
CA GLY A 411 18.37 8.68 -14.39
C GLY A 411 19.61 8.03 -15.02
N GLY A 412 20.64 8.84 -15.24
CA GLY A 412 21.90 8.38 -15.86
C GLY A 412 21.93 8.40 -17.38
N GLU A 413 20.79 8.51 -18.07
CA GLU A 413 20.73 8.86 -19.48
C GLU A 413 20.65 10.40 -19.58
N GLN A 414 21.73 11.03 -20.08
CA GLN A 414 21.65 12.43 -20.49
C GLN A 414 20.59 12.52 -21.58
N ASP A 415 19.64 13.48 -21.43
CA ASP A 415 18.66 13.81 -22.44
C ASP A 415 19.35 13.80 -23.84
N ALA A 416 19.20 12.71 -24.57
CA ALA A 416 19.42 12.69 -26.00
C ALA A 416 18.17 13.38 -26.57
N GLY A 417 18.22 14.72 -26.58
CA GLY A 417 17.15 15.56 -27.10
C GLY A 417 16.74 15.10 -28.50
N ASN A 418 15.49 14.86 -28.64
CA ASN A 418 14.77 14.94 -29.91
C ASN A 418 13.83 16.14 -29.92
#